data_c92f766fcfad6f1b53f1338c344255a0
#
_entry.id   c92f766fcfad6f1b53f1338c344255a0
#
_cell.length_a   1.000
_cell.length_b   1.000
_cell.length_c   1.000
_cell.angle_alpha   90.00
_cell.angle_beta   90.00
_cell.angle_gamma   90.00
#
_symmetry.space_group_name_H-M   'P 1'
#
loop_
_entity.id
_entity.type
_entity.pdbx_description
1 polymer ?
#
loop_
_entity_poly.entity_id
_entity_poly.type
_entity_poly.pdbx_seq_one_letter_code
_entity_poly.pdbx_strand_id
1 'polypeptide(L)'
;MDKIWIKHYPATVPAEVDLNEFKSVGDLFEKSVKLYGPRKAYINMDKALTYAELEKLSANVGAYCQSVLKLPRGSRIALMMPNLLQYPICLYGALRAGYTVVNCNPLYTERELEHQLKDSGAEAIVIVENFASVLEKVVARTPVK
;
A
#
# COMPACT_ATOMS: atom_id res chain seq x y z
N MET A 1 -13.96 32.35 1.31
CA MET A 1 -13.64 32.24 -0.11
C MET A 1 -14.75 31.41 -0.75
N ASP A 2 -15.40 31.92 -1.79
CA ASP A 2 -16.50 31.19 -2.43
C ASP A 2 -15.98 29.96 -3.14
N LYS A 3 -16.61 28.81 -2.88
CA LYS A 3 -16.23 27.50 -3.47
C LYS A 3 -16.78 27.40 -4.90
N ILE A 4 -16.26 28.22 -5.82
CA ILE A 4 -16.77 28.38 -7.21
C ILE A 4 -16.76 27.07 -8.02
N TRP A 5 -15.94 26.09 -7.63
CA TRP A 5 -15.84 24.78 -8.28
C TRP A 5 -17.03 23.86 -8.01
N ILE A 6 -17.78 24.04 -6.90
CA ILE A 6 -18.91 23.17 -6.52
C ILE A 6 -19.98 23.14 -7.61
N LYS A 7 -20.21 24.27 -8.32
CA LYS A 7 -21.18 24.35 -9.41
C LYS A 7 -20.89 23.41 -10.59
N HIS A 8 -19.65 22.88 -10.66
CA HIS A 8 -19.22 21.96 -11.71
C HIS A 8 -19.24 20.48 -11.25
N TYR A 9 -19.62 20.22 -9.99
CA TYR A 9 -19.72 18.86 -9.50
C TYR A 9 -20.93 18.15 -10.12
N PRO A 10 -20.81 16.88 -10.54
CA PRO A 10 -21.97 16.06 -10.87
C PRO A 10 -22.92 15.97 -9.66
N ALA A 11 -24.21 15.84 -9.92
CA ALA A 11 -25.24 15.79 -8.87
C ALA A 11 -25.02 14.63 -7.85
N THR A 12 -24.28 13.60 -8.25
CA THR A 12 -23.94 12.44 -7.41
C THR A 12 -22.71 12.64 -6.52
N VAL A 13 -21.99 13.75 -6.69
CA VAL A 13 -20.80 14.06 -5.90
C VAL A 13 -21.16 15.08 -4.83
N PRO A 14 -21.02 14.75 -3.55
CA PRO A 14 -21.29 15.68 -2.46
C PRO A 14 -20.30 16.85 -2.47
N ALA A 15 -20.77 18.02 -2.02
CA ALA A 15 -19.93 19.23 -1.94
C ALA A 15 -18.80 19.09 -0.91
N GLU A 16 -18.99 18.26 0.09
CA GLU A 16 -18.03 17.99 1.18
C GLU A 16 -17.97 16.49 1.48
N VAL A 17 -16.81 16.03 1.88
CA VAL A 17 -16.59 14.63 2.30
C VAL A 17 -16.95 14.51 3.78
N ASP A 18 -17.71 13.48 4.15
CA ASP A 18 -17.90 13.12 5.56
C ASP A 18 -16.63 12.45 6.09
N LEU A 19 -15.91 13.17 6.93
CA LEU A 19 -14.66 12.68 7.55
C LEU A 19 -14.89 11.55 8.56
N ASN A 20 -16.13 11.28 8.96
CA ASN A 20 -16.47 10.23 9.93
C ASN A 20 -17.00 8.95 9.26
N GLU A 21 -17.15 8.94 7.93
CA GLU A 21 -17.67 7.77 7.19
C GLU A 21 -16.77 6.53 7.36
N PHE A 22 -15.44 6.74 7.40
CA PHE A 22 -14.46 5.68 7.57
C PHE A 22 -13.49 5.99 8.72
N LYS A 23 -13.27 5.00 9.58
CA LYS A 23 -12.35 5.12 10.71
C LYS A 23 -10.88 5.04 10.29
N SER A 24 -10.60 4.38 9.17
CA SER A 24 -9.25 4.17 8.62
C SER A 24 -9.33 3.67 7.18
N VAL A 25 -8.19 3.64 6.49
CA VAL A 25 -8.07 3.00 5.17
C VAL A 25 -8.42 1.51 5.24
N GLY A 26 -8.09 0.83 6.34
CA GLY A 26 -8.50 -0.56 6.58
C GLY A 26 -10.02 -0.73 6.66
N ASP A 27 -10.72 0.13 7.41
CA ASP A 27 -12.19 0.12 7.51
C ASP A 27 -12.86 0.39 6.14
N LEU A 28 -12.34 1.34 5.37
CA LEU A 28 -12.77 1.59 4.00
C LEU A 28 -12.61 0.34 3.12
N PHE A 29 -11.47 -0.33 3.22
CA PHE A 29 -11.21 -1.55 2.47
C PHE A 29 -12.16 -2.68 2.86
N GLU A 30 -12.36 -2.94 4.16
CA GLU A 30 -13.29 -3.97 4.65
C GLU A 30 -14.73 -3.72 4.19
N LYS A 31 -15.21 -2.48 4.26
CA LYS A 31 -16.53 -2.09 3.75
C LYS A 31 -16.63 -2.32 2.24
N SER A 32 -15.59 -1.97 1.49
CA SER A 32 -15.53 -2.17 0.05
C SER A 32 -15.57 -3.66 -0.33
N VAL A 33 -14.85 -4.51 0.41
CA VAL A 33 -14.89 -5.98 0.22
C VAL A 33 -16.29 -6.53 0.45
N LYS A 34 -16.96 -6.10 1.53
CA LYS A 34 -18.34 -6.54 1.83
C LYS A 34 -19.34 -6.15 0.73
N LEU A 35 -19.21 -4.94 0.18
CA LEU A 35 -20.12 -4.42 -0.84
C LEU A 35 -19.84 -4.96 -2.25
N TYR A 36 -18.56 -5.16 -2.58
CA TYR A 36 -18.12 -5.38 -3.95
C TYR A 36 -17.35 -6.69 -4.16
N GLY A 37 -17.34 -7.61 -3.20
CA GLY A 37 -16.53 -8.84 -3.17
C GLY A 37 -16.27 -9.50 -4.52
N PRO A 38 -17.30 -9.87 -5.32
CA PRO A 38 -17.11 -10.52 -6.61
C PRO A 38 -16.69 -9.59 -7.76
N ARG A 39 -16.72 -8.26 -7.55
CA ARG A 39 -16.34 -7.30 -8.60
C ARG A 39 -14.83 -7.22 -8.74
N LYS A 40 -14.37 -6.89 -9.95
CA LYS A 40 -12.97 -6.57 -10.23
C LYS A 40 -12.56 -5.30 -9.49
N ALA A 41 -11.53 -5.39 -8.65
CA ALA A 41 -10.94 -4.26 -7.93
C ALA A 41 -9.81 -3.63 -8.73
N TYR A 42 -8.93 -4.46 -9.31
CA TYR A 42 -7.77 -4.02 -10.09
C TYR A 42 -7.61 -4.86 -11.34
N ILE A 43 -7.10 -4.24 -12.39
CA ILE A 43 -6.76 -4.90 -13.66
C ILE A 43 -5.36 -4.43 -14.08
N ASN A 44 -4.49 -5.38 -14.42
CA ASN A 44 -3.16 -5.09 -14.95
C ASN A 44 -2.73 -6.25 -15.89
N MET A 45 -2.19 -5.94 -17.06
CA MET A 45 -1.71 -6.92 -18.05
C MET A 45 -2.73 -8.06 -18.29
N ASP A 46 -3.98 -7.70 -18.57
CA ASP A 46 -5.12 -8.60 -18.81
C ASP A 46 -5.48 -9.55 -17.65
N LYS A 47 -4.86 -9.38 -16.50
CA LYS A 47 -5.25 -10.07 -15.27
C LYS A 47 -6.10 -9.15 -14.40
N ALA A 48 -7.14 -9.71 -13.82
CA ALA A 48 -8.01 -9.02 -12.89
C ALA A 48 -7.84 -9.60 -11.49
N LEU A 49 -7.99 -8.75 -10.50
CA LEU A 49 -8.06 -9.09 -9.08
C LEU A 49 -9.40 -8.59 -8.55
N THR A 50 -10.23 -9.48 -8.02
CA THR A 50 -11.48 -9.12 -7.38
C THR A 50 -11.25 -8.59 -5.95
N TYR A 51 -12.23 -7.89 -5.37
CA TYR A 51 -12.15 -7.47 -3.97
C TYR A 51 -11.99 -8.65 -3.01
N ALA A 52 -12.68 -9.77 -3.25
CA ALA A 52 -12.58 -10.97 -2.41
C ALA A 52 -11.19 -11.64 -2.50
N GLU A 53 -10.60 -11.70 -3.69
CA GLU A 53 -9.24 -12.20 -3.86
C GLU A 53 -8.21 -11.28 -3.21
N LEU A 54 -8.38 -9.97 -3.38
CA LEU A 54 -7.53 -8.96 -2.74
C LEU A 54 -7.59 -9.09 -1.21
N GLU A 55 -8.77 -9.29 -0.65
CA GLU A 55 -8.97 -9.51 0.78
C GLU A 55 -8.16 -10.73 1.27
N LYS A 56 -8.33 -11.87 0.61
CA LYS A 56 -7.62 -13.11 0.95
C LYS A 56 -6.10 -12.97 0.85
N LEU A 57 -5.62 -12.40 -0.26
CA LEU A 57 -4.18 -12.26 -0.51
C LEU A 57 -3.54 -11.24 0.44
N SER A 58 -4.21 -10.12 0.71
CA SER A 58 -3.72 -9.14 1.68
C SER A 58 -3.71 -9.69 3.11
N ALA A 59 -4.69 -10.56 3.48
CA ALA A 59 -4.66 -11.24 4.77
C ALA A 59 -3.41 -12.13 4.92
N ASN A 60 -3.07 -12.87 3.87
CA ASN A 60 -1.88 -13.72 3.86
C ASN A 60 -0.59 -12.91 4.03
N VAL A 61 -0.47 -11.75 3.36
CA VAL A 61 0.69 -10.85 3.52
C VAL A 61 0.77 -10.34 4.95
N GLY A 62 -0.34 -9.87 5.52
CA GLY A 62 -0.38 -9.42 6.92
C GLY A 62 0.05 -10.52 7.89
N ALA A 63 -0.48 -11.72 7.72
CA ALA A 63 -0.13 -12.88 8.55
C ALA A 63 1.35 -13.26 8.40
N TYR A 64 1.92 -13.21 7.20
CA TYR A 64 3.33 -13.46 6.97
C TYR A 64 4.21 -12.44 7.72
N CYS A 65 3.91 -11.15 7.62
CA CYS A 65 4.65 -10.11 8.31
C CYS A 65 4.61 -10.29 9.85
N GLN A 66 3.47 -10.70 10.39
CA GLN A 66 3.30 -10.92 11.82
C GLN A 66 3.96 -12.22 12.32
N SER A 67 3.78 -13.33 11.59
CA SER A 67 4.12 -14.66 12.08
C SER A 67 5.53 -15.11 11.67
N VAL A 68 5.97 -14.76 10.46
CA VAL A 68 7.25 -15.17 9.89
C VAL A 68 8.29 -14.09 10.10
N LEU A 69 8.03 -12.86 9.64
CA LEU A 69 8.97 -11.76 9.83
C LEU A 69 8.97 -11.22 11.26
N LYS A 70 7.91 -11.51 12.04
CA LYS A 70 7.75 -11.09 13.44
C LYS A 70 7.97 -9.59 13.65
N LEU A 71 7.53 -8.79 12.67
CA LEU A 71 7.64 -7.34 12.74
C LEU A 71 6.74 -6.80 13.87
N PRO A 72 7.24 -5.95 14.74
CA PRO A 72 6.41 -5.28 15.76
C PRO A 72 5.31 -4.45 15.11
N ARG A 73 4.16 -4.33 15.78
CA ARG A 73 3.08 -3.45 15.33
C ARG A 73 3.60 -2.01 15.23
N GLY A 74 3.25 -1.32 14.15
CA GLY A 74 3.72 0.04 13.87
C GLY A 74 5.05 0.09 13.10
N SER A 75 5.73 -1.05 12.88
CA SER A 75 6.91 -1.08 11.99
C SER A 75 6.58 -0.52 10.62
N ARG A 76 7.57 0.06 9.98
CA ARG A 76 7.45 0.65 8.66
C ARG A 76 7.92 -0.33 7.60
N ILE A 77 7.07 -0.57 6.60
CA ILE A 77 7.34 -1.46 5.46
C ILE A 77 7.40 -0.62 4.20
N ALA A 78 8.55 -0.64 3.54
CA ALA A 78 8.72 0.02 2.25
C ALA A 78 8.11 -0.85 1.12
N LEU A 79 7.42 -0.21 0.19
CA LEU A 79 6.93 -0.84 -1.04
C LEU A 79 7.59 -0.14 -2.23
N MET A 80 8.45 -0.88 -2.95
CA MET A 80 9.18 -0.39 -4.11
C MET A 80 8.81 -1.21 -5.35
N MET A 81 7.73 -0.82 -5.98
CA MET A 81 7.22 -1.46 -7.19
C MET A 81 6.36 -0.50 -8.00
N PRO A 82 6.26 -0.69 -9.33
CA PRO A 82 5.33 0.07 -10.16
C PRO A 82 3.87 -0.36 -9.91
N ASN A 83 2.94 0.14 -10.73
CA ASN A 83 1.51 -0.20 -10.64
C ASN A 83 1.25 -1.64 -11.10
N LEU A 84 1.45 -2.60 -10.20
CA LEU A 84 1.22 -4.03 -10.37
C LEU A 84 0.10 -4.49 -9.44
N LEU A 85 -0.50 -5.65 -9.72
CA LEU A 85 -1.53 -6.26 -8.86
C LEU A 85 -0.98 -6.60 -7.45
N GLN A 86 0.31 -6.82 -7.31
CA GLN A 86 0.99 -7.09 -6.05
C GLN A 86 1.00 -5.86 -5.12
N TYR A 87 1.02 -4.65 -5.70
CA TYR A 87 1.06 -3.42 -4.90
C TYR A 87 -0.15 -3.29 -3.95
N PRO A 88 -1.40 -3.33 -4.41
CA PRO A 88 -2.55 -3.24 -3.48
C PRO A 88 -2.62 -4.43 -2.51
N ILE A 89 -2.15 -5.62 -2.89
CA ILE A 89 -2.08 -6.78 -1.99
C ILE A 89 -1.14 -6.48 -0.82
N CYS A 90 0.07 -5.99 -1.08
CA CYS A 90 1.04 -5.64 -0.05
C CYS A 90 0.60 -4.43 0.77
N LEU A 91 0.04 -3.40 0.12
CA LEU A 91 -0.47 -2.19 0.77
C LEU A 91 -1.53 -2.54 1.82
N TYR A 92 -2.60 -3.20 1.40
CA TYR A 92 -3.69 -3.56 2.33
C TYR A 92 -3.25 -4.62 3.33
N GLY A 93 -2.34 -5.52 2.96
CA GLY A 93 -1.75 -6.48 3.88
C GLY A 93 -0.99 -5.82 5.02
N ALA A 94 -0.14 -4.86 4.71
CA ALA A 94 0.59 -4.08 5.71
C ALA A 94 -0.34 -3.24 6.60
N LEU A 95 -1.27 -2.49 6.00
CA LEU A 95 -2.18 -1.61 6.74
C LEU A 95 -3.10 -2.38 7.69
N ARG A 96 -3.69 -3.50 7.26
CA ARG A 96 -4.59 -4.30 8.10
C ARG A 96 -3.85 -5.00 9.24
N ALA A 97 -2.57 -5.30 9.07
CA ALA A 97 -1.73 -5.88 10.11
C ALA A 97 -1.18 -4.84 11.10
N GLY A 98 -1.49 -3.56 10.90
CA GLY A 98 -1.11 -2.46 11.79
C GLY A 98 0.28 -1.88 11.52
N TYR A 99 0.76 -2.01 10.28
CA TYR A 99 2.04 -1.45 9.83
C TYR A 99 1.84 -0.10 9.11
N THR A 100 2.91 0.67 9.04
CA THR A 100 2.99 1.90 8.25
C THR A 100 3.63 1.60 6.90
N VAL A 101 3.00 2.01 5.82
CA VAL A 101 3.54 1.83 4.47
C VAL A 101 4.37 3.05 4.06
N VAL A 102 5.57 2.78 3.52
CA VAL A 102 6.47 3.77 2.93
C VAL A 102 6.58 3.50 1.44
N ASN A 103 6.01 4.38 0.63
CA ASN A 103 6.08 4.24 -0.82
C ASN A 103 7.42 4.71 -1.36
N CYS A 104 8.13 3.82 -2.07
CA CYS A 104 9.39 4.11 -2.72
C CYS A 104 9.23 4.10 -4.24
N ASN A 105 9.76 5.11 -4.91
CA ASN A 105 9.77 5.14 -6.37
C ASN A 105 10.67 4.00 -6.88
N PRO A 106 10.18 3.10 -7.77
CA PRO A 106 11.00 2.01 -8.31
C PRO A 106 12.19 2.50 -9.15
N LEU A 107 12.20 3.75 -9.59
CA LEU A 107 13.29 4.35 -10.35
C LEU A 107 14.32 5.09 -9.48
N TYR A 108 14.23 4.99 -8.15
CA TYR A 108 15.23 5.59 -7.29
C TYR A 108 16.64 5.06 -7.57
N THR A 109 17.60 5.98 -7.57
CA THR A 109 19.03 5.67 -7.51
C THR A 109 19.40 5.07 -6.15
N GLU A 110 20.59 4.48 -6.04
CA GLU A 110 21.13 3.95 -4.78
C GLU A 110 21.08 4.99 -3.65
N ARG A 111 21.50 6.22 -3.94
CA ARG A 111 21.51 7.32 -2.96
C ARG A 111 20.10 7.69 -2.48
N GLU A 112 19.15 7.78 -3.40
CA GLU A 112 17.76 8.13 -3.07
C GLU A 112 17.10 7.03 -2.26
N LEU A 113 17.30 5.76 -2.63
CA LEU A 113 16.75 4.63 -1.89
C LEU A 113 17.36 4.53 -0.49
N GLU A 114 18.68 4.66 -0.36
CA GLU A 114 19.36 4.68 0.95
C GLU A 114 18.80 5.79 1.85
N HIS A 115 18.66 7.00 1.29
CA HIS A 115 18.10 8.13 2.03
C HIS A 115 16.66 7.84 2.48
N GLN A 116 15.80 7.39 1.58
CA GLN A 116 14.39 7.11 1.88
C GLN A 116 14.24 6.04 2.97
N LEU A 117 15.02 4.96 2.91
CA LEU A 117 14.96 3.88 3.90
C LEU A 117 15.48 4.33 5.27
N LYS A 118 16.54 5.14 5.30
CA LYS A 118 17.08 5.70 6.55
C LYS A 118 16.14 6.73 7.17
N ASP A 119 15.67 7.67 6.39
CA ASP A 119 14.80 8.76 6.84
C ASP A 119 13.46 8.22 7.35
N SER A 120 12.85 7.30 6.61
CA SER A 120 11.61 6.65 7.03
C SER A 120 11.79 5.67 8.18
N GLY A 121 12.99 5.13 8.39
CA GLY A 121 13.24 4.04 9.34
C GLY A 121 12.50 2.75 8.97
N ALA A 122 12.34 2.46 7.67
CA ALA A 122 11.69 1.23 7.20
C ALA A 122 12.51 0.00 7.62
N GLU A 123 11.83 -0.96 8.28
CA GLU A 123 12.46 -2.18 8.81
C GLU A 123 12.34 -3.36 7.86
N ALA A 124 11.46 -3.28 6.87
CA ALA A 124 11.30 -4.27 5.81
C ALA A 124 11.00 -3.56 4.49
N ILE A 125 11.29 -4.23 3.39
CA ILE A 125 10.98 -3.75 2.05
C ILE A 125 10.40 -4.88 1.19
N VAL A 126 9.33 -4.59 0.47
CA VAL A 126 8.83 -5.43 -0.62
C VAL A 126 9.20 -4.75 -1.92
N ILE A 127 9.98 -5.44 -2.74
CA ILE A 127 10.56 -4.90 -3.97
C ILE A 127 10.36 -5.87 -5.12
N VAL A 128 10.12 -5.36 -6.32
CA VAL A 128 10.11 -6.18 -7.53
C VAL A 128 11.55 -6.51 -7.91
N GLU A 129 11.80 -7.77 -8.28
CA GLU A 129 13.11 -8.33 -8.61
C GLU A 129 13.93 -7.44 -9.57
N ASN A 130 13.26 -6.85 -10.56
CA ASN A 130 13.88 -5.95 -11.53
C ASN A 130 14.68 -4.78 -10.91
N PHE A 131 14.34 -4.39 -9.69
CA PHE A 131 14.99 -3.29 -8.96
C PHE A 131 15.83 -3.76 -7.77
N ALA A 132 15.93 -5.08 -7.54
CA ALA A 132 16.63 -5.64 -6.38
C ALA A 132 18.13 -5.29 -6.36
N SER A 133 18.75 -5.11 -7.52
CA SER A 133 20.17 -4.73 -7.62
C SER A 133 20.49 -3.36 -7.01
N VAL A 134 19.53 -2.44 -7.00
CA VAL A 134 19.68 -1.14 -6.32
C VAL A 134 19.64 -1.31 -4.80
N LEU A 135 18.72 -2.16 -4.31
CA LEU A 135 18.61 -2.45 -2.88
C LEU A 135 19.86 -3.19 -2.37
N GLU A 136 20.37 -4.19 -3.09
CA GLU A 136 21.55 -4.97 -2.74
C GLU A 136 22.74 -4.08 -2.35
N LYS A 137 22.94 -2.99 -3.09
CA LYS A 137 24.07 -2.07 -2.88
C LYS A 137 23.91 -1.18 -1.64
N VAL A 138 22.71 -1.04 -1.09
CA VAL A 138 22.43 -0.09 0.00
C VAL A 138 21.88 -0.74 1.25
N VAL A 139 21.29 -1.93 1.17
CA VAL A 139 20.54 -2.56 2.27
C VAL A 139 21.36 -2.67 3.57
N ALA A 140 22.65 -3.02 3.47
CA ALA A 140 23.54 -3.14 4.62
C ALA A 140 23.76 -1.82 5.40
N ARG A 141 23.41 -0.69 4.81
CA ARG A 141 23.52 0.65 5.41
C ARG A 141 22.18 1.21 5.86
N THR A 142 21.12 0.41 5.83
CA THR A 142 19.75 0.80 6.15
C THR A 142 19.21 0.04 7.35
N PRO A 143 18.08 0.45 7.95
CA PRO A 143 17.41 -0.29 9.03
C PRO A 143 16.72 -1.59 8.58
N VAL A 144 16.63 -1.86 7.29
CA VAL A 144 15.96 -3.06 6.73
C VAL A 144 16.68 -4.33 7.21
N LYS A 145 15.87 -5.27 7.71
CA LYS A 145 16.32 -6.55 8.31
C LYS A 145 16.13 -7.71 7.35
#